data_915592b4f56c52e25d31ec99df9c6c41
#
_entry.id   915592b4f56c52e25d31ec99df9c6c41
#
_cell.length_a   1.000
_cell.length_b   1.000
_cell.length_c   1.000
_cell.angle_alpha   90.00
_cell.angle_beta   90.00
_cell.angle_gamma   90.00
#
_symmetry.space_group_name_H-M   'P 1'
#
loop_
_entity.id
_entity.type
_entity.pdbx_description
1 polymer ?
#
loop_
_entity_poly.entity_id
_entity_poly.type
_entity_poly.pdbx_seq_one_letter_code
_entity_poly.pdbx_strand_id
1 'polypeptide(L)' 'MTKFALFLTVCSFLTGDCEVPVKHPYVYNSWYDCVTGAHLNGLKMLQMYEPEIVNKYHLAVQFQCAEELEM' A
#
# COMPACT_ATOMS: atom_id res chain seq x y z
N MET A 1 -17.55 10.29 -12.51
CA MET A 1 -17.50 9.51 -11.25
C MET A 1 -16.11 9.56 -10.65
N THR A 2 -16.03 9.63 -9.35
CA THR A 2 -14.76 9.63 -8.66
C THR A 2 -14.26 8.21 -8.47
N LYS A 3 -13.01 8.00 -8.81
CA LYS A 3 -12.35 6.72 -8.58
C LYS A 3 -11.13 6.94 -7.71
N PHE A 4 -10.64 5.87 -7.12
CA PHE A 4 -9.51 5.92 -6.22
C PHE A 4 -8.38 5.03 -6.71
N ALA A 5 -7.21 5.62 -6.85
CA ALA A 5 -5.99 4.88 -7.17
C ALA A 5 -5.31 4.48 -5.87
N LEU A 6 -4.83 3.25 -5.82
CA LEU A 6 -4.15 2.72 -4.63
C LEU A 6 -2.64 2.72 -4.85
N PHE A 7 -1.93 3.31 -3.90
CA PHE A 7 -0.47 3.28 -3.86
C PHE A 7 -0.04 2.54 -2.59
N LEU A 8 0.89 1.62 -2.74
CA LEU A 8 1.44 0.84 -1.63
C LEU A 8 2.93 1.09 -1.53
N THR A 9 3.43 1.21 -0.31
CA THR A 9 4.86 1.37 -0.08
C THR A 9 5.25 0.62 1.19
N VAL A 10 6.49 0.13 1.22
CA VAL A 10 7.06 -0.51 2.40
C VAL A 10 8.01 0.47 3.05
N CYS A 11 7.81 0.69 4.34
CA CYS A 11 8.63 1.60 5.12
C CYS A 11 9.26 0.89 6.30
N SER A 12 10.47 1.33 6.67
CA SER A 12 11.10 0.89 7.90
C SER A 12 10.76 1.88 9.01
N PHE A 13 10.13 1.39 10.06
CA PHE A 13 9.82 2.23 11.22
C PHE A 13 11.02 2.42 12.12
N LEU A 14 12.11 1.69 11.86
CA LEU A 14 13.35 1.85 12.59
C LEU A 14 14.19 3.01 12.05
N THR A 15 14.29 3.12 10.72
CA THR A 15 15.11 4.15 10.07
C THR A 15 14.28 5.29 9.52
N GLY A 16 12.99 5.07 9.29
CA GLY A 16 12.13 6.04 8.66
C GLY A 16 12.17 6.01 7.13
N ASP A 17 13.00 5.15 6.56
CA ASP A 17 13.13 5.05 5.11
C ASP A 17 11.97 4.29 4.50
N CYS A 18 11.50 4.75 3.35
CA CYS A 18 10.45 4.12 2.59
C CYS A 18 10.92 3.81 1.18
N GLU A 19 10.42 2.71 0.62
CA GLU A 19 10.66 2.39 -0.77
C GLU A 19 9.77 3.25 -1.66
N VAL A 20 10.07 3.25 -2.96
CA VAL A 20 9.24 3.97 -3.93
C VAL A 20 7.83 3.37 -3.94
N PRO A 21 6.79 4.20 -3.81
CA PRO A 21 5.42 3.70 -3.84
C PRO A 21 5.10 3.01 -5.16
N VAL A 22 4.36 1.91 -5.06
CA VAL A 22 3.93 1.14 -6.23
C VAL A 22 2.45 1.40 -6.44
N LYS A 23 2.09 1.86 -7.63
CA LYS A 23 0.68 2.05 -7.97
C LYS A 23 0.06 0.71 -8.32
N HIS A 24 -1.03 0.37 -7.65
CA HIS A 24 -1.77 -0.84 -7.94
C HIS A 24 -2.49 -0.69 -9.29
N PRO A 25 -2.56 -1.75 -10.10
CA PRO A 25 -3.18 -1.65 -11.42
C PRO A 25 -4.70 -1.41 -11.40
N TYR A 26 -5.36 -1.75 -10.28
CA TYR A 26 -6.80 -1.53 -10.18
C TYR A 26 -7.12 -0.12 -9.73
N VAL A 27 -8.25 0.39 -10.23
CA VAL A 27 -8.84 1.63 -9.77
C VAL A 27 -10.14 1.26 -9.07
N TYR A 28 -10.33 1.76 -7.86
CA TYR A 28 -11.46 1.39 -7.03
C TYR A 28 -12.57 2.43 -7.14
N ASN A 29 -13.82 1.98 -7.01
CA ASN A 29 -14.98 2.85 -7.19
C ASN A 29 -15.39 3.59 -5.94
N SER A 30 -14.84 3.23 -4.78
CA SER A 30 -15.18 3.87 -3.52
C SER A 30 -13.96 3.88 -2.61
N TRP A 31 -14.00 4.77 -1.62
CA TRP A 31 -12.98 4.83 -0.59
C TRP A 31 -12.90 3.51 0.18
N TYR A 32 -14.08 2.96 0.53
CA TYR A 32 -14.15 1.70 1.25
C TYR A 32 -13.43 0.58 0.50
N ASP A 33 -13.73 0.47 -0.80
CA ASP A 33 -13.11 -0.57 -1.62
C ASP A 33 -11.60 -0.39 -1.73
N CYS A 34 -11.15 0.86 -1.86
CA CYS A 34 -9.72 1.17 -1.95
C CYS A 34 -9.00 0.79 -0.65
N VAL A 35 -9.56 1.16 0.49
CA VAL A 35 -8.96 0.86 1.80
C VAL A 35 -8.95 -0.65 2.05
N THR A 36 -10.05 -1.33 1.72
CA THR A 36 -10.13 -2.78 1.87
C THR A 36 -9.08 -3.46 0.99
N GLY A 37 -9.00 -3.03 -0.28
CA GLY A 37 -7.99 -3.54 -1.19
C GLY A 37 -6.57 -3.26 -0.72
N ALA A 38 -6.36 -2.11 -0.09
CA ALA A 38 -5.05 -1.74 0.46
C ALA A 38 -4.62 -2.71 1.55
N HIS A 39 -5.53 -3.06 2.46
CA HIS A 39 -5.20 -4.01 3.53
C HIS A 39 -4.90 -5.40 2.99
N LEU A 40 -5.72 -5.88 2.04
CA LEU A 40 -5.51 -7.20 1.47
C LEU A 40 -4.21 -7.28 0.67
N ASN A 41 -3.97 -6.31 -0.19
CA ASN A 41 -2.76 -6.30 -1.02
C ASN A 41 -1.53 -5.93 -0.21
N GLY A 42 -1.68 -5.08 0.80
CA GLY A 42 -0.60 -4.75 1.70
C GLY A 42 -0.10 -5.95 2.48
N LEU A 43 -1.02 -6.79 2.94
CA LEU A 43 -0.66 -8.02 3.64
C LEU A 43 0.13 -8.95 2.72
N LYS A 44 -0.32 -9.12 1.48
CA LYS A 44 0.40 -9.94 0.50
C LYS A 44 1.79 -9.39 0.23
N MET A 45 1.90 -8.07 0.11
CA MET A 45 3.19 -7.43 -0.13
C MET A 45 4.15 -7.67 1.03
N LEU A 46 3.67 -7.53 2.26
CA LEU A 46 4.49 -7.75 3.44
C LEU A 46 4.95 -9.22 3.52
N GLN A 47 4.08 -10.15 3.14
CA GLN A 47 4.39 -11.57 3.18
C GLN A 47 5.42 -12.00 2.13
N MET A 48 5.74 -11.13 1.18
CA MET A 48 6.83 -11.38 0.23
C MET A 48 8.20 -11.24 0.88
N TYR A 49 8.27 -10.62 2.05
CA TYR A 49 9.51 -10.47 2.81
C TYR A 49 9.59 -11.57 3.86
N GLU A 50 10.81 -12.00 4.15
CA GLU A 50 11.02 -12.97 5.23
C GLU A 50 10.71 -12.32 6.58
N PRO A 51 10.08 -13.06 7.50
CA PRO A 51 9.75 -12.51 8.82
C PRO A 51 10.96 -11.94 9.56
N GLU A 52 12.14 -12.55 9.38
CA GLU A 52 13.36 -12.07 9.99
C GLU A 52 13.74 -10.68 9.52
N ILE A 53 13.55 -10.41 8.22
CA ILE A 53 13.83 -9.10 7.63
C ILE A 53 12.81 -8.07 8.16
N VAL A 54 11.55 -8.45 8.18
CA VAL A 54 10.48 -7.58 8.69
C VAL A 54 10.76 -7.18 10.13
N ASN A 55 11.15 -8.15 10.95
CA ASN A 55 11.45 -7.90 12.36
C ASN A 55 12.70 -7.05 12.53
N LYS A 56 13.74 -7.32 11.74
CA LYS A 56 15.01 -6.62 11.86
C LYS A 56 14.90 -5.13 11.56
N TYR A 57 14.14 -4.77 10.53
CA TYR A 57 14.02 -3.38 10.10
C TYR A 57 12.70 -2.74 10.49
N HIS A 58 11.84 -3.45 11.20
CA HIS A 58 10.50 -3.00 11.56
C HIS A 58 9.73 -2.53 10.32
N LEU A 59 9.66 -3.41 9.33
CA LEU A 59 8.98 -3.09 8.08
C LEU A 59 7.47 -3.11 8.25
N ALA A 60 6.80 -2.17 7.60
CA ALA A 60 5.35 -2.13 7.54
C ALA A 60 4.94 -1.57 6.18
N VAL A 61 3.76 -1.96 5.74
CA VAL A 61 3.20 -1.46 4.50
C VAL A 61 2.30 -0.27 4.81
N GLN A 62 2.51 0.81 4.08
CA GLN A 62 1.63 1.97 4.13
C GLN A 62 0.92 2.11 2.79
N PHE A 63 -0.23 2.75 2.82
CA PHE A 63 -1.01 2.92 1.60
C PHE A 63 -1.56 4.33 1.49
N GLN A 64 -1.91 4.68 0.26
CA GLN A 64 -2.58 5.94 -0.02
C GLN A 64 -3.65 5.68 -1.08
N CYS A 65 -4.86 6.14 -0.80
CA CYS A 65 -5.96 6.11 -1.76
C CYS A 65 -6.15 7.53 -2.28
N ALA A 66 -5.73 7.74 -3.52
CA ALA A 66 -5.79 9.06 -4.14
C ALA A 66 -6.98 9.15 -5.08
N GLU A 67 -7.74 10.24 -4.96
CA GLU A 67 -8.86 10.47 -5.86
C GLU A 67 -8.38 10.73 -7.28
N GLU A 68 -9.03 10.07 -8.24
CA GLU A 68 -8.84 10.34 -9.64
C GLU A 68 -10.20 10.68 -10.24
N LEU A 69 -10.26 11.81 -10.94
CA LEU A 69 -11.47 12.17 -11.65
C LEU A 69 -11.42 11.52 -13.03
N GLU A 70 -12.46 10.76 -13.32
CA GLU A 70 -12.60 10.14 -14.63
C GLU A 70 -13.42 11.06 -15.49
N MET A 71 -12.85 11.48 -16.60
CA MET A 71 -13.54 12.34 -17.55
C MET A 71 -14.04 11.55 -18.74
#